data_77283e0ea942d4cfe713e98e7ed022af
#
_entry.id   77283e0ea942d4cfe713e98e7ed022af
#
_cell.length_a   1.000
_cell.length_b   1.000
_cell.length_c   1.000
_cell.angle_alpha   90.00
_cell.angle_beta   90.00
_cell.angle_gamma   90.00
#
_symmetry.space_group_name_H-M   'P 1'
#
loop_
_entity.id
_entity.type
_entity.pdbx_description
1 polymer ?
#
loop_
_entity_poly.entity_id
_entity_poly.type
_entity_poly.pdbx_seq_one_letter_code
_entity_poly.pdbx_strand_id
1 'polypeptide(L)'
;MLSRAFPFLVAVVLLAGCGKKDSASATVAPRANVLRLGNGAEPEDLDPQAITGVTESKIVMALFEGLLAPDPHDLHPVPGVAESWEISADGLVYTFHLRANARWSDGTPLTAQDFLDSWRRMLSPRLASEYAYLIYNFVVGAKDYYEGRLTDFSQVGFAAPDARTVVVRLNHPTPYLLDIIACHNAWFPVPVKVIARSGSTEVKKNGWTKPGQLVGNGPFMLKDWQPRQKITVVRNPYYWDAATVKLDAIEFYPIDDMTAEEQAFRTGRIDVTDTMPPAKIDTYRRQYPDVFHLEPYLGIYFYRCNVTKPPLTDKRVRRALALAIDREAIVKNILRGDQQPAYAVSYPGTAGYAPRARLPGGTDPAARTAALTEARRLLAEAGYPDGKGCPPIELIYNTSEAHKAVGEAVQQMWRENLGVEVRLANQDWKVYLDTQHTHDYQMARAAWIADYEDPHVFLEIWSSDNGNNDTLWANAAYDRLLQSALAAPSREARYEIYQQMDALLVDECPVIPIYYYTHVSARSTKVQGWFPTLLDLHPYKYVWLQP
;
A
#
# COMPACT_ATOMS: atom_id res chain seq x y z
N MET A 1 -78.35 -15.65 -22.04
CA MET A 1 -79.49 -15.53 -21.13
C MET A 1 -79.06 -14.77 -19.89
N LEU A 2 -79.80 -13.67 -19.64
CA LEU A 2 -79.92 -12.89 -18.40
C LEU A 2 -78.72 -12.13 -17.82
N SER A 3 -78.67 -10.87 -18.23
CA SER A 3 -78.34 -9.62 -17.61
C SER A 3 -78.77 -9.49 -16.15
N ARG A 4 -77.89 -8.90 -15.30
CA ARG A 4 -78.34 -8.02 -14.17
C ARG A 4 -77.31 -6.94 -13.94
N ALA A 5 -77.73 -5.70 -14.25
CA ALA A 5 -77.10 -4.44 -13.88
C ALA A 5 -77.41 -4.09 -12.44
N PHE A 6 -76.50 -3.45 -11.70
CA PHE A 6 -76.75 -2.73 -10.46
C PHE A 6 -76.17 -1.31 -10.54
N PRO A 7 -76.88 -0.27 -10.09
CA PRO A 7 -76.54 1.11 -10.33
C PRO A 7 -75.60 1.70 -9.24
N PHE A 8 -74.75 2.62 -9.70
CA PHE A 8 -73.93 3.50 -8.85
C PHE A 8 -74.77 4.57 -8.16
N LEU A 9 -74.58 4.70 -6.86
CA LEU A 9 -75.08 5.84 -6.06
C LEU A 9 -73.87 6.71 -5.70
N VAL A 10 -73.79 7.91 -6.27
CA VAL A 10 -72.84 8.96 -5.93
C VAL A 10 -73.37 9.79 -4.80
N ALA A 11 -72.71 9.76 -3.65
CA ALA A 11 -72.96 10.69 -2.55
C ALA A 11 -71.81 11.73 -2.48
N VAL A 12 -72.10 12.95 -2.88
CA VAL A 12 -71.20 14.11 -2.71
C VAL A 12 -71.46 14.66 -1.29
N VAL A 13 -70.43 14.62 -0.44
CA VAL A 13 -70.43 15.37 0.84
C VAL A 13 -69.38 16.46 0.74
N LEU A 14 -69.84 17.69 0.60
CA LEU A 14 -69.06 18.90 0.79
C LEU A 14 -68.94 19.20 2.27
N LEU A 15 -67.72 19.12 2.81
CA LEU A 15 -67.39 19.71 4.13
C LEU A 15 -66.23 20.68 3.93
N ALA A 16 -66.58 21.97 4.01
CA ALA A 16 -65.62 23.06 4.14
C ALA A 16 -65.08 23.07 5.57
N GLY A 17 -63.77 22.83 5.73
CA GLY A 17 -63.06 23.00 6.98
C GLY A 17 -61.82 23.87 6.75
N CYS A 18 -61.94 25.19 7.10
CA CYS A 18 -60.78 26.07 7.21
C CYS A 18 -59.95 25.66 8.44
N GLY A 19 -58.88 24.89 8.22
CA GLY A 19 -57.80 24.67 9.19
C GLY A 19 -56.56 25.38 8.72
N LYS A 20 -56.06 26.38 9.46
CA LYS A 20 -54.72 26.92 9.30
C LYS A 20 -53.71 25.80 9.42
N LYS A 21 -53.04 25.47 8.33
CA LYS A 21 -51.81 24.63 8.37
C LYS A 21 -50.69 25.56 8.84
N ASP A 22 -50.29 25.42 10.08
CA ASP A 22 -48.94 25.79 10.51
C ASP A 22 -47.97 24.95 9.68
N SER A 23 -47.25 25.61 8.78
CA SER A 23 -46.14 25.01 8.07
C SER A 23 -45.00 24.78 9.07
N ALA A 24 -45.05 23.64 9.76
CA ALA A 24 -43.85 23.12 10.40
C ALA A 24 -42.83 22.91 9.28
N SER A 25 -41.86 23.79 9.21
CA SER A 25 -40.63 23.57 8.41
C SER A 25 -40.07 22.22 8.84
N ALA A 26 -40.25 21.21 7.99
CA ALA A 26 -39.53 19.96 8.15
C ALA A 26 -38.04 20.30 8.04
N THR A 27 -37.38 20.41 9.19
CA THR A 27 -35.92 20.42 9.25
C THR A 27 -35.47 19.13 8.56
N VAL A 28 -35.03 19.25 7.30
CA VAL A 28 -34.37 18.19 6.59
C VAL A 28 -33.20 17.80 7.49
N ALA A 29 -33.21 16.59 8.02
CA ALA A 29 -32.08 16.08 8.79
C ALA A 29 -30.80 16.30 7.95
N PRO A 30 -29.75 16.88 8.52
CA PRO A 30 -28.52 17.10 7.77
C PRO A 30 -28.11 15.80 7.12
N ARG A 31 -27.90 15.81 5.80
CA ARG A 31 -27.36 14.64 5.09
C ARG A 31 -26.07 14.24 5.78
N ALA A 32 -25.96 12.98 6.20
CA ALA A 32 -24.75 12.44 6.80
C ALA A 32 -23.55 12.77 5.91
N ASN A 33 -22.49 13.30 6.50
CA ASN A 33 -21.26 13.70 5.82
C ASN A 33 -20.40 12.45 5.56
N VAL A 34 -20.77 11.65 4.57
CA VAL A 34 -20.19 10.34 4.25
C VAL A 34 -19.33 10.43 3.01
N LEU A 35 -18.04 10.20 3.15
CA LEU A 35 -17.08 10.08 2.05
C LEU A 35 -17.14 8.66 1.48
N ARG A 36 -17.21 8.52 0.16
CA ARG A 36 -17.28 7.24 -0.55
C ARG A 36 -16.07 7.07 -1.44
N LEU A 37 -15.26 6.06 -1.14
CA LEU A 37 -13.98 5.80 -1.80
C LEU A 37 -14.03 4.49 -2.57
N GLY A 38 -13.50 4.48 -3.79
CA GLY A 38 -13.01 3.26 -4.42
C GLY A 38 -11.82 2.72 -3.63
N ASN A 39 -11.72 1.41 -3.51
CA ASN A 39 -10.66 0.74 -2.75
C ASN A 39 -9.89 -0.29 -3.58
N GLY A 40 -10.07 -0.29 -4.89
CA GLY A 40 -9.40 -1.19 -5.84
C GLY A 40 -9.79 -2.65 -5.67
N ALA A 41 -9.62 -3.23 -4.48
CA ALA A 41 -9.93 -4.64 -4.22
C ALA A 41 -10.52 -4.85 -2.82
N GLU A 42 -11.04 -6.06 -2.59
CA GLU A 42 -11.47 -6.53 -1.27
C GLU A 42 -10.24 -6.76 -0.38
N PRO A 43 -10.11 -6.11 0.79
CA PRO A 43 -8.98 -6.32 1.69
C PRO A 43 -8.95 -7.75 2.23
N GLU A 44 -7.76 -8.27 2.46
CA GLU A 44 -7.57 -9.60 3.02
C GLU A 44 -7.87 -9.63 4.52
N ASP A 45 -7.39 -8.64 5.26
CA ASP A 45 -7.55 -8.45 6.71
C ASP A 45 -7.41 -6.95 7.03
N LEU A 46 -7.62 -6.57 8.29
CA LEU A 46 -7.41 -5.21 8.81
C LEU A 46 -6.49 -5.20 10.04
N ASP A 47 -5.70 -6.25 10.25
CA ASP A 47 -4.68 -6.31 11.29
C ASP A 47 -3.43 -5.53 10.85
N PRO A 48 -3.10 -4.37 11.46
CA PRO A 48 -1.97 -3.54 11.05
C PRO A 48 -0.62 -4.27 10.98
N GLN A 49 -0.48 -5.36 11.73
CA GLN A 49 0.75 -6.12 11.84
C GLN A 49 0.82 -7.35 10.92
N ALA A 50 -0.21 -7.58 10.11
CA ALA A 50 -0.33 -8.76 9.25
C ALA A 50 -0.64 -8.44 7.78
N ILE A 51 -0.97 -7.20 7.45
CA ILE A 51 -1.30 -6.75 6.10
C ILE A 51 -0.05 -6.30 5.34
N THR A 52 -0.08 -6.45 4.00
CA THR A 52 1.01 -6.04 3.11
C THR A 52 0.53 -5.19 1.93
N GLY A 53 -0.78 -5.03 1.74
CA GLY A 53 -1.36 -4.34 0.59
C GLY A 53 -1.77 -2.89 0.87
N VAL A 54 -1.68 -2.04 -0.16
CA VAL A 54 -2.18 -0.65 -0.12
C VAL A 54 -3.68 -0.62 0.14
N THR A 55 -4.43 -1.57 -0.43
CA THR A 55 -5.89 -1.72 -0.27
C THR A 55 -6.29 -1.83 1.20
N GLU A 56 -5.53 -2.58 1.99
CA GLU A 56 -5.72 -2.77 3.43
C GLU A 56 -5.26 -1.53 4.20
N SER A 57 -4.09 -1.01 3.84
CA SER A 57 -3.45 0.12 4.53
C SER A 57 -4.34 1.36 4.53
N LYS A 58 -5.01 1.69 3.41
CA LYS A 58 -5.96 2.82 3.32
C LYS A 58 -7.05 2.76 4.39
N ILE A 59 -7.57 1.57 4.69
CA ILE A 59 -8.61 1.38 5.71
C ILE A 59 -8.00 1.41 7.11
N VAL A 60 -6.84 0.77 7.30
CA VAL A 60 -6.12 0.74 8.57
C VAL A 60 -5.73 2.14 9.04
N MET A 61 -5.31 3.03 8.12
CA MET A 61 -5.04 4.44 8.41
C MET A 61 -6.26 5.24 8.90
N ALA A 62 -7.49 4.79 8.63
CA ALA A 62 -8.70 5.36 9.23
C ALA A 62 -8.95 4.83 10.65
N LEU A 63 -8.55 3.58 10.94
CA LEU A 63 -8.89 2.85 12.17
C LEU A 63 -7.84 2.98 13.26
N PHE A 64 -6.58 3.30 12.90
CA PHE A 64 -5.44 3.36 13.82
C PHE A 64 -4.63 4.62 13.61
N GLU A 65 -3.87 5.00 14.63
CA GLU A 65 -2.88 6.09 14.59
C GLU A 65 -1.65 5.68 15.41
N GLY A 66 -0.46 6.03 14.91
CA GLY A 66 0.83 5.77 15.55
C GLY A 66 1.20 6.77 16.64
N LEU A 67 2.43 6.67 17.15
CA LEU A 67 3.03 7.71 18.01
C LEU A 67 3.00 9.07 17.31
N LEU A 68 3.35 9.08 16.04
CA LEU A 68 3.32 10.24 15.14
C LEU A 68 2.29 10.00 14.04
N ALA A 69 1.88 11.07 13.38
CA ALA A 69 1.02 11.06 12.21
C ALA A 69 1.70 11.82 11.06
N PRO A 70 1.39 11.54 9.78
CA PRO A 70 1.91 12.32 8.67
C PRO A 70 1.15 13.65 8.55
N ASP A 71 1.87 14.74 8.26
CA ASP A 71 1.24 16.00 7.84
C ASP A 71 0.47 15.78 6.53
N PRO A 72 -0.73 16.38 6.36
CA PRO A 72 -1.55 16.13 5.19
C PRO A 72 -0.98 16.72 3.89
N HIS A 73 -0.01 17.63 3.93
CA HIS A 73 0.52 18.32 2.75
C HIS A 73 1.79 17.69 2.21
N ASP A 74 2.74 17.34 3.10
CA ASP A 74 4.08 16.90 2.71
C ASP A 74 4.57 15.67 3.48
N LEU A 75 3.69 15.09 4.32
CA LEU A 75 3.93 13.86 5.10
C LEU A 75 5.01 13.98 6.19
N HIS A 76 5.58 15.17 6.46
CA HIS A 76 6.52 15.28 7.57
C HIS A 76 5.88 14.84 8.89
N PRO A 77 6.64 14.24 9.81
CA PRO A 77 6.11 13.72 11.08
C PRO A 77 5.54 14.83 11.97
N VAL A 78 4.28 14.71 12.34
CA VAL A 78 3.60 15.59 13.29
C VAL A 78 3.11 14.81 14.51
N PRO A 79 2.78 15.46 15.65
CA PRO A 79 2.25 14.78 16.82
C PRO A 79 0.97 13.97 16.51
N GLY A 80 1.02 12.67 16.80
CA GLY A 80 -0.13 11.75 16.77
C GLY A 80 -0.59 11.42 18.19
N VAL A 81 -0.53 10.14 18.60
CA VAL A 81 -0.79 9.70 19.98
C VAL A 81 0.24 10.30 20.97
N ALA A 82 1.49 10.49 20.54
CA ALA A 82 2.45 11.29 21.28
C ALA A 82 2.22 12.79 21.02
N GLU A 83 2.20 13.60 22.07
CA GLU A 83 2.09 15.06 21.97
C GLU A 83 3.44 15.73 21.73
N SER A 84 4.55 15.06 22.10
CA SER A 84 5.93 15.53 21.88
C SER A 84 6.91 14.37 21.94
N TRP A 85 8.12 14.62 21.47
CA TRP A 85 9.23 13.67 21.56
C TRP A 85 10.57 14.40 21.70
N GLU A 86 11.57 13.66 22.18
CA GLU A 86 12.94 14.10 22.33
C GLU A 86 13.88 13.07 21.69
N ILE A 87 15.01 13.55 21.16
CA ILE A 87 16.05 12.72 20.57
C ILE A 87 17.35 13.01 21.28
N SER A 88 18.08 11.98 21.74
CA SER A 88 19.39 12.14 22.33
C SER A 88 20.40 12.73 21.37
N ALA A 89 21.44 13.38 21.85
CA ALA A 89 22.45 14.08 21.03
C ALA A 89 23.19 13.15 20.05
N ASP A 90 23.29 11.86 20.37
CA ASP A 90 23.88 10.82 19.51
C ASP A 90 22.86 10.22 18.49
N GLY A 91 21.59 10.63 18.56
CA GLY A 91 20.52 10.12 17.68
C GLY A 91 20.11 8.69 17.96
N LEU A 92 20.46 8.11 19.12
CA LEU A 92 20.22 6.70 19.43
C LEU A 92 19.02 6.46 20.34
N VAL A 93 18.54 7.47 21.08
CA VAL A 93 17.43 7.32 22.01
C VAL A 93 16.33 8.31 21.65
N TYR A 94 15.15 7.79 21.43
CA TYR A 94 13.92 8.56 21.19
C TYR A 94 13.00 8.38 22.39
N THR A 95 12.52 9.48 22.95
CA THR A 95 11.56 9.48 24.06
C THR A 95 10.28 10.18 23.61
N PHE A 96 9.17 9.46 23.61
CA PHE A 96 7.86 9.97 23.20
C PHE A 96 6.96 10.15 24.41
N HIS A 97 6.28 11.29 24.52
CA HIS A 97 5.34 11.61 25.58
C HIS A 97 3.90 11.50 25.08
N LEU A 98 3.15 10.52 25.59
CA LEU A 98 1.79 10.25 25.15
C LEU A 98 0.78 11.25 25.74
N ARG A 99 -0.24 11.58 24.95
CA ARG A 99 -1.37 12.41 25.37
C ARG A 99 -2.15 11.78 26.52
N ALA A 100 -2.52 12.57 27.49
CA ALA A 100 -3.31 12.11 28.64
C ALA A 100 -4.72 11.62 28.24
N ASN A 101 -5.27 12.10 27.12
CA ASN A 101 -6.58 11.75 26.60
C ASN A 101 -6.56 10.69 25.49
N ALA A 102 -5.39 10.05 25.22
CA ALA A 102 -5.30 8.96 24.26
C ALA A 102 -6.14 7.76 24.72
N ARG A 103 -7.01 7.27 23.83
CA ARG A 103 -7.93 6.16 24.14
C ARG A 103 -8.10 5.24 22.95
N TRP A 104 -8.41 4.02 23.27
CA TRP A 104 -8.97 3.07 22.33
C TRP A 104 -10.43 3.40 21.98
N SER A 105 -10.94 2.87 20.87
CA SER A 105 -12.31 3.11 20.41
C SER A 105 -13.40 2.50 21.29
N ASP A 106 -13.03 1.65 22.24
CA ASP A 106 -13.94 1.17 23.31
C ASP A 106 -13.94 2.08 24.53
N GLY A 107 -13.21 3.21 24.49
CA GLY A 107 -13.11 4.20 25.56
C GLY A 107 -12.04 3.89 26.61
N THR A 108 -11.37 2.74 26.58
CA THR A 108 -10.29 2.42 27.52
C THR A 108 -9.04 3.27 27.23
N PRO A 109 -8.25 3.64 28.26
CA PRO A 109 -7.01 4.39 28.06
C PRO A 109 -6.00 3.63 27.17
N LEU A 110 -5.33 4.35 26.29
CA LEU A 110 -4.17 3.88 25.55
C LEU A 110 -2.91 4.32 26.31
N THR A 111 -2.02 3.38 26.60
CA THR A 111 -0.83 3.58 27.42
C THR A 111 0.46 3.22 26.70
N ALA A 112 1.60 3.63 27.25
CA ALA A 112 2.92 3.24 26.75
C ALA A 112 3.10 1.71 26.70
N GLN A 113 2.52 0.98 27.66
CA GLN A 113 2.60 -0.48 27.68
C GLN A 113 1.87 -1.11 26.48
N ASP A 114 0.80 -0.50 25.98
CA ASP A 114 0.08 -1.01 24.81
C ASP A 114 0.96 -0.94 23.55
N PHE A 115 1.83 0.06 23.40
CA PHE A 115 2.83 0.11 22.34
C PHE A 115 3.87 -1.02 22.47
N LEU A 116 4.41 -1.22 23.68
CA LEU A 116 5.39 -2.28 23.92
C LEU A 116 4.79 -3.67 23.65
N ASP A 117 3.57 -3.92 24.13
CA ASP A 117 2.86 -5.18 23.87
C ASP A 117 2.63 -5.40 22.37
N SER A 118 2.32 -4.31 21.63
CA SER A 118 2.14 -4.35 20.18
C SER A 118 3.43 -4.70 19.44
N TRP A 119 4.54 -4.05 19.78
CA TRP A 119 5.83 -4.32 19.14
C TRP A 119 6.41 -5.67 19.54
N ARG A 120 6.12 -6.14 20.75
CA ARG A 120 6.42 -7.52 21.13
C ARG A 120 5.68 -8.53 20.26
N ARG A 121 4.39 -8.26 19.95
CA ARG A 121 3.60 -9.08 19.03
C ARG A 121 4.16 -9.01 17.62
N MET A 122 4.46 -7.80 17.11
CA MET A 122 5.02 -7.58 15.77
C MET A 122 6.33 -8.34 15.56
N LEU A 123 7.18 -8.40 16.58
CA LEU A 123 8.46 -9.08 16.58
C LEU A 123 8.37 -10.57 16.95
N SER A 124 7.17 -11.12 17.18
CA SER A 124 7.03 -12.55 17.47
C SER A 124 7.39 -13.40 16.25
N PRO A 125 8.31 -14.37 16.37
CA PRO A 125 8.61 -15.31 15.28
C PRO A 125 7.39 -16.11 14.80
N ARG A 126 6.38 -16.29 15.68
CA ARG A 126 5.16 -17.03 15.36
C ARG A 126 4.17 -16.21 14.54
N LEU A 127 4.10 -14.90 14.78
CA LEU A 127 3.29 -14.01 13.95
C LEU A 127 3.88 -13.94 12.53
N ALA A 128 5.21 -13.99 12.42
CA ALA A 128 5.95 -13.92 11.17
C ALA A 128 5.45 -12.76 10.30
N SER A 129 5.42 -11.55 10.90
CA SER A 129 5.01 -10.35 10.17
C SER A 129 6.02 -10.01 9.09
N GLU A 130 5.55 -9.79 7.88
CA GLU A 130 6.37 -9.44 6.72
C GLU A 130 7.07 -8.07 6.90
N TYR A 131 6.46 -7.16 7.67
CA TYR A 131 6.99 -5.82 7.95
C TYR A 131 7.77 -5.70 9.27
N ALA A 132 8.08 -6.82 9.97
CA ALA A 132 8.85 -6.78 11.21
C ALA A 132 10.23 -6.12 11.02
N TYR A 133 10.79 -6.14 9.80
CA TYR A 133 12.08 -5.52 9.46
C TYR A 133 12.09 -3.99 9.67
N LEU A 134 10.95 -3.32 9.55
CA LEU A 134 10.81 -1.89 9.84
C LEU A 134 10.99 -1.56 11.33
N ILE A 135 11.09 -2.58 12.17
CA ILE A 135 11.46 -2.46 13.59
C ILE A 135 12.82 -3.10 13.84
N TYR A 136 13.00 -4.37 13.43
CA TYR A 136 14.18 -5.12 13.84
C TYR A 136 15.50 -4.64 13.20
N ASN A 137 15.46 -3.96 12.05
CA ASN A 137 16.67 -3.38 11.46
C ASN A 137 17.24 -2.22 12.27
N PHE A 138 16.40 -1.55 13.07
CA PHE A 138 16.78 -0.31 13.75
C PHE A 138 16.91 -0.46 15.26
N VAL A 139 16.04 -1.23 15.91
CA VAL A 139 15.92 -1.28 17.36
C VAL A 139 16.86 -2.31 17.98
N VAL A 140 17.53 -1.91 19.06
CA VAL A 140 18.47 -2.78 19.83
C VAL A 140 17.80 -4.09 20.21
N GLY A 141 18.46 -5.22 19.89
CA GLY A 141 18.03 -6.58 20.24
C GLY A 141 16.76 -7.07 19.52
N ALA A 142 16.10 -6.24 18.71
CA ALA A 142 14.84 -6.60 18.06
C ALA A 142 15.01 -7.72 17.02
N LYS A 143 16.12 -7.73 16.26
CA LYS A 143 16.42 -8.80 15.30
C LYS A 143 16.68 -10.13 16.01
N ASP A 144 17.44 -10.12 17.09
CA ASP A 144 17.70 -11.34 17.88
C ASP A 144 16.42 -11.90 18.49
N TYR A 145 15.51 -11.02 18.91
CA TYR A 145 14.19 -11.44 19.40
C TYR A 145 13.33 -12.03 18.27
N TYR A 146 13.27 -11.38 17.13
CA TYR A 146 12.52 -11.87 15.96
C TYR A 146 13.02 -13.23 15.46
N GLU A 147 14.33 -13.45 15.47
CA GLU A 147 14.95 -14.72 15.06
C GLU A 147 14.96 -15.78 16.19
N GLY A 148 14.43 -15.47 17.37
CA GLY A 148 14.34 -16.40 18.48
C GLY A 148 15.65 -16.64 19.25
N ARG A 149 16.72 -15.88 18.96
CA ARG A 149 17.99 -15.91 19.72
C ARG A 149 17.87 -15.25 21.09
N LEU A 150 17.06 -14.18 21.16
CA LEU A 150 16.69 -13.50 22.40
C LEU A 150 15.25 -13.86 22.75
N THR A 151 15.00 -14.37 23.95
CA THR A 151 13.65 -14.76 24.42
C THR A 151 13.04 -13.77 25.40
N ASP A 152 13.87 -12.95 26.04
CA ASP A 152 13.44 -11.92 27.01
C ASP A 152 13.25 -10.58 26.29
N PHE A 153 11.99 -10.19 26.05
CA PHE A 153 11.64 -8.93 25.40
C PHE A 153 12.12 -7.69 26.19
N SER A 154 12.35 -7.79 27.49
CA SER A 154 12.86 -6.66 28.29
C SER A 154 14.27 -6.21 27.89
N GLN A 155 15.00 -7.03 27.15
CA GLN A 155 16.32 -6.71 26.59
C GLN A 155 16.25 -6.05 25.21
N VAL A 156 15.05 -6.00 24.59
CA VAL A 156 14.83 -5.23 23.35
C VAL A 156 14.80 -3.75 23.69
N GLY A 157 15.25 -2.90 22.78
CA GLY A 157 15.43 -1.46 22.97
C GLY A 157 14.15 -0.65 23.21
N PHE A 158 13.13 -1.25 23.80
CA PHE A 158 11.87 -0.59 24.15
C PHE A 158 11.70 -0.47 25.66
N ALA A 159 11.19 0.68 26.14
CA ALA A 159 10.84 0.83 27.55
C ALA A 159 9.60 1.73 27.72
N ALA A 160 8.82 1.43 28.76
CA ALA A 160 7.69 2.24 29.23
C ALA A 160 7.93 2.55 30.71
N PRO A 161 8.72 3.58 31.03
CA PRO A 161 9.05 3.91 32.45
C PRO A 161 7.83 4.33 33.24
N ASP A 162 6.80 4.84 32.59
CA ASP A 162 5.50 5.14 33.14
C ASP A 162 4.38 4.94 32.07
N ALA A 163 3.13 5.21 32.42
CA ALA A 163 1.98 4.97 31.54
C ALA A 163 1.95 5.85 30.28
N ARG A 164 2.74 6.92 30.21
CA ARG A 164 2.71 7.90 29.12
C ARG A 164 4.06 8.16 28.48
N THR A 165 5.10 7.46 28.86
CA THR A 165 6.43 7.63 28.29
C THR A 165 6.85 6.36 27.57
N VAL A 166 7.13 6.48 26.25
CA VAL A 166 7.66 5.40 25.41
C VAL A 166 9.11 5.75 25.04
N VAL A 167 10.03 4.83 25.30
CA VAL A 167 11.45 4.99 24.93
C VAL A 167 11.82 3.96 23.88
N VAL A 168 12.49 4.40 22.82
CA VAL A 168 13.02 3.56 21.74
C VAL A 168 14.53 3.77 21.64
N ARG A 169 15.31 2.68 21.71
CA ARG A 169 16.77 2.70 21.58
C ARG A 169 17.19 2.02 20.29
N LEU A 170 18.02 2.70 19.51
CA LEU A 170 18.45 2.26 18.19
C LEU A 170 19.87 1.68 18.22
N ASN A 171 20.14 0.77 17.26
CA ASN A 171 21.47 0.23 16.99
C ASN A 171 22.42 1.27 16.36
N HIS A 172 21.86 2.20 15.58
CA HIS A 172 22.58 3.24 14.84
C HIS A 172 21.64 4.43 14.60
N PRO A 173 22.15 5.65 14.40
CA PRO A 173 21.34 6.81 14.06
C PRO A 173 20.57 6.56 12.74
N THR A 174 19.25 6.75 12.76
CA THR A 174 18.35 6.51 11.63
C THR A 174 17.58 7.81 11.31
N PRO A 175 18.08 8.65 10.37
CA PRO A 175 17.51 9.97 10.14
C PRO A 175 16.03 9.97 9.69
N TYR A 176 15.57 8.89 9.07
CA TYR A 176 14.21 8.72 8.54
C TYR A 176 13.31 7.89 9.47
N LEU A 177 13.71 7.62 10.72
CA LEU A 177 12.90 6.82 11.65
C LEU A 177 11.55 7.46 11.95
N LEU A 178 11.50 8.78 12.12
CA LEU A 178 10.25 9.48 12.43
C LEU A 178 9.27 9.39 11.26
N ASP A 179 9.76 9.41 10.01
CA ASP A 179 8.94 9.25 8.81
C ASP A 179 8.31 7.84 8.78
N ILE A 180 9.10 6.80 9.10
CA ILE A 180 8.57 5.42 9.21
C ILE A 180 7.51 5.33 10.30
N ILE A 181 7.75 5.89 11.50
CA ILE A 181 6.81 5.88 12.63
C ILE A 181 5.51 6.61 12.29
N ALA A 182 5.59 7.70 11.52
CA ALA A 182 4.43 8.50 11.13
C ALA A 182 3.61 7.85 10.01
N CYS A 183 4.27 7.24 9.03
CA CYS A 183 3.63 6.81 7.78
C CYS A 183 3.28 5.32 7.74
N HIS A 184 3.92 4.46 8.56
CA HIS A 184 3.77 3.01 8.39
C HIS A 184 3.10 2.32 9.59
N ASN A 185 2.08 1.50 9.26
CA ASN A 185 1.26 0.76 10.24
C ASN A 185 2.01 -0.29 11.07
N ALA A 186 3.21 -0.70 10.69
CA ALA A 186 4.06 -1.59 11.51
C ALA A 186 4.36 -1.03 12.92
N TRP A 187 4.38 0.30 13.04
CA TRP A 187 4.62 1.00 14.30
C TRP A 187 3.34 1.34 15.08
N PHE A 188 2.17 1.05 14.52
CA PHE A 188 0.90 1.36 15.17
C PHE A 188 0.66 0.43 16.37
N PRO A 189 0.02 0.95 17.44
CA PRO A 189 -0.42 0.12 18.53
C PRO A 189 -1.61 -0.75 18.12
N VAL A 190 -1.67 -1.98 18.61
CA VAL A 190 -2.81 -2.88 18.48
C VAL A 190 -3.31 -3.32 19.84
N PRO A 191 -4.62 -3.55 20.01
CA PRO A 191 -5.20 -3.88 21.32
C PRO A 191 -4.96 -5.36 21.68
N VAL A 192 -3.74 -5.72 22.08
CA VAL A 192 -3.31 -7.11 22.32
C VAL A 192 -4.26 -7.85 23.27
N LYS A 193 -4.80 -7.16 24.29
CA LYS A 193 -5.80 -7.73 25.21
C LYS A 193 -7.12 -8.09 24.51
N VAL A 194 -7.52 -7.32 23.51
CA VAL A 194 -8.72 -7.61 22.69
C VAL A 194 -8.42 -8.76 21.73
N ILE A 195 -7.25 -8.74 21.08
CA ILE A 195 -6.80 -9.82 20.20
C ILE A 195 -6.81 -11.16 20.92
N ALA A 196 -6.33 -11.19 22.17
CA ALA A 196 -6.31 -12.39 23.02
C ALA A 196 -7.70 -13.01 23.27
N ARG A 197 -8.78 -12.21 23.19
CA ARG A 197 -10.16 -12.73 23.33
C ARG A 197 -10.58 -13.59 22.15
N SER A 198 -9.99 -13.36 20.97
CA SER A 198 -10.25 -14.11 19.74
C SER A 198 -9.33 -15.34 19.58
N GLY A 199 -8.44 -15.59 20.52
CA GLY A 199 -7.48 -16.71 20.50
C GLY A 199 -6.04 -16.28 20.68
N SER A 200 -5.12 -16.98 20.01
CA SER A 200 -3.70 -16.61 20.07
C SER A 200 -3.42 -15.26 19.44
N THR A 201 -2.65 -14.43 20.14
CA THR A 201 -2.21 -13.13 19.63
C THR A 201 -1.16 -13.23 18.54
N GLU A 202 -0.56 -14.39 18.36
CA GLU A 202 0.52 -14.68 17.41
C GLU A 202 0.02 -15.42 16.14
N VAL A 203 -1.30 -15.40 15.89
CA VAL A 203 -1.91 -16.00 14.71
C VAL A 203 -2.56 -14.92 13.87
N LYS A 204 -2.18 -14.84 12.58
CA LYS A 204 -2.83 -13.99 11.59
C LYS A 204 -4.27 -14.46 11.34
N LYS A 205 -5.16 -13.55 10.97
CA LYS A 205 -6.56 -13.87 10.59
C LYS A 205 -7.35 -14.58 11.69
N ASN A 206 -7.06 -14.31 12.96
CA ASN A 206 -7.77 -14.92 14.10
C ASN A 206 -9.19 -14.36 14.34
N GLY A 207 -9.64 -13.40 13.51
CA GLY A 207 -10.99 -12.86 13.51
C GLY A 207 -11.23 -11.64 14.41
N TRP A 208 -10.23 -11.13 15.11
CA TRP A 208 -10.37 -9.94 15.96
C TRP A 208 -10.68 -8.65 15.15
N THR A 209 -10.39 -8.65 13.85
CA THR A 209 -10.62 -7.53 12.92
C THR A 209 -12.04 -7.45 12.36
N LYS A 210 -12.96 -8.32 12.82
CA LYS A 210 -14.34 -8.33 12.37
C LYS A 210 -15.16 -7.18 12.98
N PRO A 211 -16.25 -6.74 12.31
CA PRO A 211 -17.20 -5.79 12.89
C PRO A 211 -17.65 -6.21 14.28
N GLY A 212 -17.70 -5.23 15.20
CA GLY A 212 -18.05 -5.46 16.61
C GLY A 212 -16.94 -6.07 17.48
N GLN A 213 -15.81 -6.47 16.91
CA GLN A 213 -14.64 -7.00 17.64
C GLN A 213 -13.43 -6.10 17.52
N LEU A 214 -13.24 -5.47 16.35
CA LEU A 214 -12.10 -4.58 16.11
C LEU A 214 -12.18 -3.35 17.03
N VAL A 215 -11.12 -3.14 17.78
CA VAL A 215 -10.88 -1.94 18.58
C VAL A 215 -9.63 -1.28 18.02
N GLY A 216 -9.76 -0.04 17.54
CA GLY A 216 -8.66 0.78 17.05
C GLY A 216 -8.46 2.01 17.92
N ASN A 217 -7.56 2.90 17.53
CA ASN A 217 -7.29 4.17 18.23
C ASN A 217 -7.30 5.37 17.27
N GLY A 218 -7.67 5.15 16.02
CA GLY A 218 -7.71 6.17 14.97
C GLY A 218 -8.98 7.03 14.98
N PRO A 219 -9.09 7.95 13.99
CA PRO A 219 -10.21 8.87 13.88
C PRO A 219 -11.56 8.20 13.58
N PHE A 220 -11.56 6.96 13.10
CA PHE A 220 -12.76 6.20 12.80
C PHE A 220 -12.74 4.82 13.47
N MET A 221 -13.92 4.18 13.56
CA MET A 221 -14.16 2.83 14.08
C MET A 221 -14.83 1.99 12.99
N LEU A 222 -14.49 0.70 12.91
CA LEU A 222 -15.15 -0.24 12.02
C LEU A 222 -16.59 -0.47 12.48
N LYS A 223 -17.56 -0.12 11.61
CA LYS A 223 -18.98 -0.32 11.86
C LYS A 223 -19.50 -1.59 11.20
N ASP A 224 -19.15 -1.78 9.93
CA ASP A 224 -19.69 -2.87 9.12
C ASP A 224 -18.68 -3.28 8.03
N TRP A 225 -18.70 -4.55 7.67
CA TRP A 225 -17.95 -5.10 6.56
C TRP A 225 -18.82 -6.08 5.79
N GLN A 226 -19.33 -5.63 4.66
CA GLN A 226 -20.12 -6.44 3.73
C GLN A 226 -19.20 -6.90 2.59
N PRO A 227 -18.76 -8.16 2.59
CA PRO A 227 -17.79 -8.64 1.60
C PRO A 227 -18.24 -8.38 0.16
N ARG A 228 -17.33 -7.90 -0.67
CA ARG A 228 -17.55 -7.51 -2.07
C ARG A 228 -18.59 -6.40 -2.29
N GLN A 229 -19.00 -5.72 -1.24
CA GLN A 229 -19.96 -4.61 -1.35
C GLN A 229 -19.34 -3.32 -0.82
N LYS A 230 -19.04 -3.27 0.47
CA LYS A 230 -18.41 -2.11 1.10
C LYS A 230 -17.95 -2.40 2.53
N ILE A 231 -16.98 -1.61 2.97
CA ILE A 231 -16.58 -1.51 4.36
C ILE A 231 -16.96 -0.12 4.84
N THR A 232 -17.64 -0.04 5.98
CA THR A 232 -18.10 1.23 6.56
C THR A 232 -17.37 1.48 7.87
N VAL A 233 -16.70 2.62 7.96
CA VAL A 233 -16.14 3.13 9.20
C VAL A 233 -16.86 4.40 9.62
N VAL A 234 -17.05 4.63 10.93
CA VAL A 234 -17.75 5.79 11.48
C VAL A 234 -16.85 6.55 12.42
N ARG A 235 -17.10 7.85 12.59
CA ARG A 235 -16.34 8.72 13.49
C ARG A 235 -16.17 8.07 14.88
N ASN A 236 -14.93 8.08 15.38
CA ASN A 236 -14.60 7.59 16.72
C ASN A 236 -14.77 8.73 17.75
N PRO A 237 -15.75 8.66 18.66
CA PRO A 237 -15.96 9.70 19.66
C PRO A 237 -14.86 9.73 20.73
N TYR A 238 -14.07 8.66 20.86
CA TYR A 238 -12.98 8.53 21.84
C TYR A 238 -11.62 8.92 21.27
N TYR A 239 -11.56 9.25 19.96
CA TYR A 239 -10.31 9.70 19.35
C TYR A 239 -9.85 11.01 20.01
N TRP A 240 -8.55 11.10 20.32
CA TRP A 240 -8.02 12.23 21.09
C TRP A 240 -8.27 13.60 20.42
N ASP A 241 -8.36 13.63 19.08
CA ASP A 241 -8.62 14.82 18.26
C ASP A 241 -9.99 14.71 17.51
N ALA A 242 -10.98 14.12 18.14
CA ALA A 242 -12.31 13.91 17.53
C ALA A 242 -12.97 15.20 17.05
N ALA A 243 -12.61 16.36 17.63
CA ALA A 243 -13.13 17.68 17.24
C ALA A 243 -12.69 18.10 15.83
N THR A 244 -11.53 17.66 15.36
CA THR A 244 -11.01 17.94 14.01
C THR A 244 -11.72 17.11 12.95
N VAL A 245 -12.21 15.91 13.29
CA VAL A 245 -12.87 14.99 12.35
C VAL A 245 -14.23 15.52 11.91
N LYS A 246 -14.34 15.90 10.63
CA LYS A 246 -15.57 16.49 10.06
C LYS A 246 -16.49 15.47 9.42
N LEU A 247 -15.97 14.35 8.93
CA LEU A 247 -16.76 13.28 8.33
C LEU A 247 -17.52 12.49 9.42
N ASP A 248 -18.75 12.08 9.12
CA ASP A 248 -19.50 11.17 9.98
C ASP A 248 -19.13 9.71 9.72
N ALA A 249 -18.80 9.39 8.47
CA ALA A 249 -18.40 8.05 8.05
C ALA A 249 -17.56 8.09 6.77
N ILE A 250 -16.84 6.97 6.53
CA ILE A 250 -16.22 6.66 5.24
C ILE A 250 -16.73 5.28 4.81
N GLU A 251 -17.09 5.16 3.54
CA GLU A 251 -17.45 3.89 2.90
C GLU A 251 -16.39 3.55 1.86
N PHE A 252 -15.70 2.43 2.02
CA PHE A 252 -14.72 1.89 1.07
C PHE A 252 -15.40 0.84 0.19
N TYR A 253 -15.34 1.02 -1.12
CA TYR A 253 -15.95 0.14 -2.11
C TYR A 253 -14.87 -0.69 -2.83
N PRO A 254 -14.82 -2.01 -2.63
CA PRO A 254 -13.85 -2.89 -3.29
C PRO A 254 -14.29 -3.14 -4.74
N ILE A 255 -13.95 -2.22 -5.64
CA ILE A 255 -14.27 -2.29 -7.07
C ILE A 255 -12.95 -2.51 -7.82
N ASP A 256 -12.68 -3.73 -8.29
CA ASP A 256 -11.46 -4.12 -8.99
C ASP A 256 -11.50 -3.85 -10.50
N ASP A 257 -12.71 -3.68 -11.07
CA ASP A 257 -12.92 -3.28 -12.46
C ASP A 257 -12.88 -1.75 -12.58
N MET A 258 -11.83 -1.21 -13.19
CA MET A 258 -11.59 0.24 -13.32
C MET A 258 -12.71 0.94 -14.11
N THR A 259 -13.37 0.26 -15.07
CA THR A 259 -14.47 0.81 -15.85
C THR A 259 -15.74 0.91 -15.02
N ALA A 260 -16.02 -0.11 -14.18
CA ALA A 260 -17.12 -0.07 -13.23
C ALA A 260 -16.91 0.99 -12.15
N GLU A 261 -15.66 1.17 -11.71
CA GLU A 261 -15.29 2.20 -10.73
C GLU A 261 -15.47 3.62 -11.32
N GLU A 262 -15.00 3.87 -12.55
CA GLU A 262 -15.23 5.13 -13.26
C GLU A 262 -16.73 5.42 -13.40
N GLN A 263 -17.51 4.40 -13.74
CA GLN A 263 -18.97 4.55 -13.86
C GLN A 263 -19.60 4.86 -12.49
N ALA A 264 -19.14 4.26 -11.41
CA ALA A 264 -19.61 4.55 -10.05
C ALA A 264 -19.30 6.01 -9.66
N PHE A 265 -18.13 6.51 -10.00
CA PHE A 265 -17.75 7.92 -9.82
C PHE A 265 -18.67 8.84 -10.64
N ARG A 266 -18.80 8.61 -11.94
CA ARG A 266 -19.61 9.44 -12.84
C ARG A 266 -21.09 9.50 -12.46
N THR A 267 -21.60 8.44 -11.84
CA THR A 267 -23.00 8.40 -11.33
C THR A 267 -23.13 8.93 -9.89
N GLY A 268 -22.04 9.38 -9.26
CA GLY A 268 -22.04 9.91 -7.89
C GLY A 268 -22.23 8.85 -6.80
N ARG A 269 -21.98 7.57 -7.13
CA ARG A 269 -21.98 6.47 -6.17
C ARG A 269 -20.74 6.49 -5.28
N ILE A 270 -19.60 6.89 -5.83
CA ILE A 270 -18.34 7.14 -5.09
C ILE A 270 -17.88 8.57 -5.35
N ASP A 271 -17.10 9.12 -4.43
CA ASP A 271 -16.59 10.49 -4.46
C ASP A 271 -15.13 10.55 -4.95
N VAL A 272 -14.37 9.46 -4.81
CA VAL A 272 -12.98 9.33 -5.27
C VAL A 272 -12.79 7.93 -5.83
N THR A 273 -12.13 7.82 -6.99
CA THR A 273 -11.71 6.51 -7.54
C THR A 273 -10.35 6.11 -6.98
N ASP A 274 -10.10 4.81 -6.87
CA ASP A 274 -8.76 4.30 -6.58
C ASP A 274 -7.82 4.50 -7.77
N THR A 275 -8.33 4.25 -8.99
CA THR A 275 -7.56 4.43 -10.23
C THR A 275 -8.47 4.91 -11.36
N MET A 276 -7.91 5.09 -12.57
CA MET A 276 -8.64 5.45 -13.78
C MET A 276 -8.31 4.51 -14.94
N PRO A 277 -9.32 4.08 -15.76
CA PRO A 277 -9.04 3.33 -16.96
C PRO A 277 -8.12 4.12 -17.92
N PRO A 278 -7.00 3.54 -18.40
CA PRO A 278 -6.06 4.22 -19.28
C PRO A 278 -6.73 4.83 -20.52
N ALA A 279 -7.75 4.17 -21.07
CA ALA A 279 -8.51 4.65 -22.21
C ALA A 279 -9.32 5.93 -21.94
N LYS A 280 -9.57 6.26 -20.68
CA LYS A 280 -10.34 7.44 -20.26
C LYS A 280 -9.48 8.64 -19.90
N ILE A 281 -8.19 8.46 -19.60
CA ILE A 281 -7.29 9.51 -19.11
C ILE A 281 -7.30 10.75 -19.98
N ASP A 282 -7.10 10.60 -21.30
CA ASP A 282 -7.09 11.73 -22.24
C ASP A 282 -8.43 12.48 -22.30
N THR A 283 -9.55 11.77 -22.12
CA THR A 283 -10.88 12.36 -22.10
C THR A 283 -11.07 13.19 -20.83
N TYR A 284 -10.74 12.62 -19.66
CA TYR A 284 -10.86 13.33 -18.39
C TYR A 284 -9.93 14.54 -18.32
N ARG A 285 -8.68 14.40 -18.74
CA ARG A 285 -7.71 15.50 -18.81
C ARG A 285 -8.21 16.70 -19.61
N ARG A 286 -8.93 16.48 -20.72
CA ARG A 286 -9.43 17.56 -21.60
C ARG A 286 -10.82 18.06 -21.23
N GLN A 287 -11.73 17.17 -20.82
CA GLN A 287 -13.15 17.51 -20.69
C GLN A 287 -13.58 17.69 -19.22
N TYR A 288 -12.86 17.11 -18.28
CA TYR A 288 -13.21 17.13 -16.86
C TYR A 288 -11.99 17.44 -15.97
N PRO A 289 -11.23 18.55 -16.27
CA PRO A 289 -9.98 18.86 -15.57
C PRO A 289 -10.18 19.11 -14.07
N ASP A 290 -11.34 19.61 -13.65
CA ASP A 290 -11.62 19.92 -12.23
C ASP A 290 -11.76 18.67 -11.35
N VAL A 291 -12.03 17.52 -11.94
CA VAL A 291 -12.15 16.23 -11.22
C VAL A 291 -11.05 15.24 -11.56
N PHE A 292 -10.23 15.55 -12.57
CA PHE A 292 -9.11 14.70 -12.97
C PHE A 292 -7.85 15.05 -12.20
N HIS A 293 -7.26 14.07 -11.54
CA HIS A 293 -6.03 14.22 -10.78
C HIS A 293 -4.97 13.27 -11.32
N LEU A 294 -3.78 13.83 -11.55
CA LEU A 294 -2.57 13.09 -11.88
C LEU A 294 -1.50 13.60 -10.92
N GLU A 295 -1.15 12.76 -9.97
CA GLU A 295 -0.32 13.12 -8.82
C GLU A 295 0.96 12.27 -8.82
N PRO A 296 2.10 12.78 -8.29
CA PRO A 296 3.29 11.96 -8.08
C PRO A 296 2.95 10.77 -7.17
N TYR A 297 3.57 9.61 -7.44
CA TYR A 297 3.41 8.44 -6.60
C TYR A 297 4.73 7.67 -6.50
N LEU A 298 5.30 7.65 -5.32
CA LEU A 298 6.62 7.09 -5.07
C LEU A 298 6.55 5.56 -5.06
N GLY A 299 6.50 4.99 -6.26
CA GLY A 299 6.36 3.55 -6.42
C GLY A 299 6.91 3.04 -7.75
N ILE A 300 7.16 1.75 -7.80
CA ILE A 300 7.68 1.04 -8.96
C ILE A 300 6.83 -0.19 -9.26
N TYR A 301 6.53 -0.39 -10.54
CA TYR A 301 5.92 -1.61 -11.08
C TYR A 301 7.01 -2.50 -11.67
N PHE A 302 6.99 -3.76 -11.33
CA PHE A 302 7.97 -4.73 -11.80
C PHE A 302 7.38 -6.14 -11.93
N TYR A 303 8.10 -7.02 -12.59
CA TYR A 303 7.85 -8.45 -12.51
C TYR A 303 8.85 -9.08 -11.56
N ARG A 304 8.34 -9.87 -10.61
CA ARG A 304 9.06 -10.62 -9.59
C ARG A 304 9.36 -12.00 -10.15
N CYS A 305 10.63 -12.40 -10.16
CA CYS A 305 11.07 -13.71 -10.62
C CYS A 305 11.28 -14.63 -9.41
N ASN A 306 10.60 -15.77 -9.36
CA ASN A 306 10.99 -16.83 -8.44
C ASN A 306 12.28 -17.47 -8.96
N VAL A 307 13.43 -17.11 -8.35
CA VAL A 307 14.75 -17.54 -8.84
C VAL A 307 15.03 -19.02 -8.61
N THR A 308 14.13 -19.77 -7.95
CA THR A 308 14.23 -21.21 -7.73
C THR A 308 13.50 -22.05 -8.79
N LYS A 309 12.68 -21.40 -9.64
CA LYS A 309 11.84 -22.07 -10.66
C LYS A 309 12.47 -21.93 -12.06
N PRO A 310 12.76 -23.06 -12.78
CA PRO A 310 13.21 -22.99 -14.18
C PRO A 310 12.18 -22.29 -15.08
N PRO A 311 12.62 -21.56 -16.14
CA PRO A 311 14.00 -21.27 -16.52
C PRO A 311 14.60 -20.06 -15.77
N LEU A 312 13.88 -19.47 -14.80
CA LEU A 312 14.25 -18.26 -14.07
C LEU A 312 15.36 -18.48 -13.02
N THR A 313 15.83 -19.70 -12.84
CA THR A 313 17.03 -20.02 -12.05
C THR A 313 18.30 -19.40 -12.64
N ASP A 314 18.36 -19.25 -13.97
CA ASP A 314 19.50 -18.67 -14.67
C ASP A 314 19.32 -17.14 -14.80
N LYS A 315 20.24 -16.37 -14.22
CA LYS A 315 20.20 -14.90 -14.32
C LYS A 315 20.29 -14.38 -15.76
N ARG A 316 20.93 -15.13 -16.68
CA ARG A 316 21.02 -14.76 -18.09
C ARG A 316 19.64 -14.75 -18.74
N VAL A 317 18.76 -15.70 -18.38
CA VAL A 317 17.36 -15.71 -18.82
C VAL A 317 16.61 -14.49 -18.26
N ARG A 318 16.69 -14.24 -16.96
CA ARG A 318 16.02 -13.10 -16.32
C ARG A 318 16.45 -11.78 -16.96
N ARG A 319 17.74 -11.61 -17.17
CA ARG A 319 18.31 -10.41 -17.81
C ARG A 319 17.91 -10.29 -19.29
N ALA A 320 17.87 -11.38 -20.04
CA ALA A 320 17.39 -11.40 -21.43
C ALA A 320 15.92 -10.93 -21.50
N LEU A 321 15.06 -11.44 -20.63
CA LEU A 321 13.66 -11.02 -20.52
C LEU A 321 13.57 -9.52 -20.19
N ALA A 322 14.36 -9.03 -19.24
CA ALA A 322 14.37 -7.63 -18.84
C ALA A 322 14.77 -6.67 -20.01
N LEU A 323 15.79 -7.06 -20.79
CA LEU A 323 16.29 -6.27 -21.92
C LEU A 323 15.34 -6.25 -23.13
N ALA A 324 14.48 -7.25 -23.25
CA ALA A 324 13.56 -7.39 -24.39
C ALA A 324 12.28 -6.54 -24.27
N ILE A 325 12.04 -5.89 -23.11
CA ILE A 325 10.84 -5.07 -22.87
C ILE A 325 11.03 -3.64 -23.40
N ASP A 326 10.06 -3.17 -24.17
CA ASP A 326 9.96 -1.77 -24.60
C ASP A 326 9.09 -0.99 -23.59
N ARG A 327 9.77 -0.40 -22.62
CA ARG A 327 9.14 0.34 -21.52
C ARG A 327 8.49 1.63 -21.96
N GLU A 328 9.08 2.31 -22.93
CA GLU A 328 8.55 3.55 -23.50
C GLU A 328 7.23 3.29 -24.23
N ALA A 329 7.15 2.20 -24.99
CA ALA A 329 5.89 1.82 -25.64
C ALA A 329 4.79 1.51 -24.62
N ILE A 330 5.13 0.85 -23.50
CA ILE A 330 4.18 0.54 -22.43
C ILE A 330 3.63 1.83 -21.80
N VAL A 331 4.50 2.74 -21.35
CA VAL A 331 4.05 3.97 -20.66
C VAL A 331 3.28 4.90 -21.61
N LYS A 332 3.73 5.02 -22.85
CA LYS A 332 3.13 5.93 -23.82
C LYS A 332 1.81 5.43 -24.41
N ASN A 333 1.74 4.15 -24.77
CA ASN A 333 0.63 3.63 -25.58
C ASN A 333 -0.41 2.88 -24.74
N ILE A 334 -0.01 2.29 -23.61
CA ILE A 334 -0.88 1.47 -22.75
C ILE A 334 -1.35 2.26 -21.54
N LEU A 335 -0.43 2.81 -20.75
CA LEU A 335 -0.75 3.43 -19.46
C LEU A 335 -1.26 4.86 -19.59
N ARG A 336 -0.61 5.73 -20.38
CA ARG A 336 -1.01 7.12 -20.73
C ARG A 336 -1.17 8.10 -19.56
N GLY A 337 -0.74 7.72 -18.36
CA GLY A 337 -0.86 8.50 -17.12
C GLY A 337 0.47 9.14 -16.72
N ASP A 338 1.33 9.53 -17.67
CA ASP A 338 2.63 10.16 -17.46
C ASP A 338 3.59 9.34 -16.56
N GLN A 339 3.35 8.02 -16.44
CA GLN A 339 4.31 7.09 -15.82
C GLN A 339 5.66 7.17 -16.52
N GLN A 340 6.73 6.92 -15.78
CA GLN A 340 8.07 6.94 -16.35
C GLN A 340 8.65 5.53 -16.52
N PRO A 341 9.37 5.23 -17.62
CA PRO A 341 10.01 3.93 -17.82
C PRO A 341 11.03 3.66 -16.71
N ALA A 342 10.96 2.47 -16.08
CA ALA A 342 11.89 2.09 -15.02
C ALA A 342 13.00 1.18 -15.57
N TYR A 343 14.24 1.62 -15.44
CA TYR A 343 15.44 0.88 -15.81
C TYR A 343 16.30 0.47 -14.61
N ALA A 344 15.89 0.85 -13.41
CA ALA A 344 16.47 0.47 -12.13
C ALA A 344 15.34 0.25 -11.12
N VAL A 345 15.66 -0.36 -9.98
CA VAL A 345 14.68 -0.63 -8.92
C VAL A 345 14.40 0.62 -8.10
N SER A 346 15.45 1.33 -7.69
CA SER A 346 15.30 2.56 -6.92
C SER A 346 14.65 3.68 -7.74
N TYR A 347 13.67 4.35 -7.15
CA TYR A 347 12.98 5.49 -7.79
C TYR A 347 13.92 6.69 -7.87
N PRO A 348 14.20 7.23 -9.08
CA PRO A 348 15.15 8.35 -9.24
C PRO A 348 14.57 9.65 -8.70
N GLY A 349 15.35 10.37 -7.90
CA GLY A 349 14.96 11.62 -7.26
C GLY A 349 14.56 11.50 -5.80
N THR A 350 14.29 10.28 -5.30
CA THR A 350 13.93 10.04 -3.89
C THR A 350 15.01 10.61 -2.98
N ALA A 351 14.65 11.58 -2.15
CA ALA A 351 15.58 12.31 -1.28
C ALA A 351 16.90 12.76 -1.98
N GLY A 352 16.82 13.05 -3.29
CA GLY A 352 17.97 13.46 -4.12
C GLY A 352 18.86 12.32 -4.61
N TYR A 353 18.48 11.05 -4.40
CA TYR A 353 19.18 9.88 -4.93
C TYR A 353 18.75 9.57 -6.37
N ALA A 354 19.72 9.13 -7.21
CA ALA A 354 19.43 8.57 -8.52
C ALA A 354 20.37 7.38 -8.81
N PRO A 355 19.83 6.20 -9.18
CA PRO A 355 20.63 5.03 -9.49
C PRO A 355 21.48 5.25 -10.74
N ARG A 356 22.79 4.94 -10.64
CA ARG A 356 23.73 5.01 -11.78
C ARG A 356 23.65 3.72 -12.62
N ALA A 357 23.56 2.57 -11.97
CA ALA A 357 23.36 1.29 -12.65
C ALA A 357 21.93 1.19 -13.16
N ARG A 358 21.79 0.94 -14.46
CA ARG A 358 20.50 0.85 -15.14
C ARG A 358 20.54 -0.22 -16.23
N LEU A 359 19.42 -0.86 -16.47
CA LEU A 359 19.25 -1.71 -17.66
C LEU A 359 19.43 -0.87 -18.94
N PRO A 360 20.13 -1.38 -19.97
CA PRO A 360 20.17 -0.74 -21.28
C PRO A 360 18.77 -0.62 -21.90
N GLY A 361 18.55 0.46 -22.65
CA GLY A 361 17.28 0.72 -23.33
C GLY A 361 17.05 2.20 -23.57
N GLY A 362 15.80 2.60 -23.71
CA GLY A 362 15.41 4.00 -23.90
C GLY A 362 14.83 4.27 -25.27
N THR A 363 14.64 5.54 -25.60
CA THR A 363 14.05 6.01 -26.86
C THR A 363 15.01 5.95 -28.05
N ASP A 364 16.32 5.81 -27.79
CA ASP A 364 17.31 5.70 -28.88
C ASP A 364 17.19 4.33 -29.58
N PRO A 365 16.92 4.30 -30.90
CA PRO A 365 16.82 3.05 -31.65
C PRO A 365 18.10 2.21 -31.65
N ALA A 366 19.29 2.83 -31.61
CA ALA A 366 20.54 2.10 -31.57
C ALA A 366 20.73 1.40 -30.22
N ALA A 367 20.48 2.11 -29.10
CA ALA A 367 20.50 1.52 -27.76
C ALA A 367 19.48 0.39 -27.62
N ARG A 368 18.29 0.56 -28.20
CA ARG A 368 17.24 -0.49 -28.21
C ARG A 368 17.68 -1.72 -28.98
N THR A 369 18.28 -1.55 -30.17
CA THR A 369 18.81 -2.66 -30.99
C THR A 369 19.93 -3.38 -30.27
N ALA A 370 20.85 -2.65 -29.63
CA ALA A 370 21.94 -3.22 -28.83
C ALA A 370 21.40 -4.05 -27.65
N ALA A 371 20.40 -3.55 -26.93
CA ALA A 371 19.76 -4.26 -25.83
C ALA A 371 19.12 -5.58 -26.30
N LEU A 372 18.41 -5.58 -27.44
CA LEU A 372 17.81 -6.80 -28.00
C LEU A 372 18.86 -7.79 -28.49
N THR A 373 19.97 -7.33 -29.08
CA THR A 373 21.09 -8.18 -29.47
C THR A 373 21.70 -8.88 -28.27
N GLU A 374 21.93 -8.14 -27.19
CA GLU A 374 22.43 -8.68 -25.92
C GLU A 374 21.43 -9.65 -25.29
N ALA A 375 20.13 -9.36 -25.32
CA ALA A 375 19.09 -10.25 -24.82
C ALA A 375 19.11 -11.61 -25.52
N ARG A 376 19.21 -11.62 -26.85
CA ARG A 376 19.29 -12.86 -27.65
C ARG A 376 20.58 -13.63 -27.36
N ARG A 377 21.72 -12.93 -27.21
CA ARG A 377 23.00 -13.56 -26.86
C ARG A 377 22.91 -14.24 -25.51
N LEU A 378 22.41 -13.56 -24.48
CA LEU A 378 22.26 -14.12 -23.13
C LEU A 378 21.34 -15.33 -23.10
N LEU A 379 20.22 -15.29 -23.83
CA LEU A 379 19.27 -16.39 -23.91
C LEU A 379 19.87 -17.61 -24.62
N ALA A 380 20.67 -17.40 -25.71
CA ALA A 380 21.37 -18.46 -26.40
C ALA A 380 22.46 -19.11 -25.53
N GLU A 381 23.22 -18.30 -24.78
CA GLU A 381 24.22 -18.78 -23.81
C GLU A 381 23.61 -19.55 -22.63
N ALA A 382 22.36 -19.24 -22.28
CA ALA A 382 21.57 -20.00 -21.31
C ALA A 382 21.03 -21.33 -21.86
N GLY A 383 21.30 -21.64 -23.17
CA GLY A 383 20.88 -22.89 -23.81
C GLY A 383 19.57 -22.79 -24.60
N TYR A 384 19.02 -21.59 -24.80
CA TYR A 384 17.73 -21.37 -25.47
C TYR A 384 17.85 -20.44 -26.70
N PRO A 385 18.66 -20.80 -27.73
CA PRO A 385 18.80 -19.94 -28.91
C PRO A 385 17.45 -19.75 -29.60
N ASP A 386 17.08 -18.47 -29.86
CA ASP A 386 15.77 -18.08 -30.42
C ASP A 386 14.58 -18.66 -29.62
N GLY A 387 14.72 -18.81 -28.32
CA GLY A 387 13.71 -19.39 -27.42
C GLY A 387 13.51 -20.90 -27.54
N LYS A 388 14.25 -21.59 -28.42
CA LYS A 388 14.10 -23.03 -28.64
C LYS A 388 14.42 -23.82 -27.38
N GLY A 389 13.46 -24.65 -26.95
CA GLY A 389 13.60 -25.49 -25.76
C GLY A 389 13.41 -24.74 -24.44
N CYS A 390 13.16 -23.43 -24.47
CA CYS A 390 12.81 -22.68 -23.25
C CYS A 390 11.42 -23.14 -22.76
N PRO A 391 11.29 -23.58 -21.50
CA PRO A 391 9.98 -23.90 -20.95
C PRO A 391 9.07 -22.67 -20.95
N PRO A 392 7.75 -22.82 -21.18
CA PRO A 392 6.80 -21.74 -21.01
C PRO A 392 6.86 -21.16 -19.59
N ILE A 393 6.79 -19.84 -19.47
CA ILE A 393 6.79 -19.13 -18.19
C ILE A 393 5.37 -18.72 -17.84
N GLU A 394 4.91 -19.05 -16.64
CA GLU A 394 3.65 -18.52 -16.13
C GLU A 394 3.90 -17.16 -15.44
N LEU A 395 3.15 -16.13 -15.88
CA LEU A 395 3.10 -14.81 -15.27
C LEU A 395 1.74 -14.61 -14.61
N ILE A 396 1.72 -14.65 -13.28
CA ILE A 396 0.51 -14.37 -12.50
C ILE A 396 0.36 -12.85 -12.29
N TYR A 397 -0.88 -12.38 -12.24
CA TYR A 397 -1.22 -10.99 -11.90
C TYR A 397 -2.59 -10.91 -11.21
N ASN A 398 -2.74 -9.94 -10.29
CA ASN A 398 -4.04 -9.68 -9.68
C ASN A 398 -4.98 -8.98 -10.67
N THR A 399 -6.28 -9.20 -10.51
CA THR A 399 -7.32 -8.67 -11.39
C THR A 399 -7.19 -7.16 -11.56
N SER A 400 -6.90 -6.73 -12.79
CA SER A 400 -6.84 -5.33 -13.24
C SER A 400 -6.70 -5.30 -14.76
N GLU A 401 -7.48 -4.45 -15.43
CA GLU A 401 -7.39 -4.22 -16.88
C GLU A 401 -5.99 -3.71 -17.28
N ALA A 402 -5.41 -2.81 -16.50
CA ALA A 402 -4.07 -2.29 -16.75
C ALA A 402 -2.99 -3.36 -16.63
N HIS A 403 -3.06 -4.24 -15.62
CA HIS A 403 -2.10 -5.32 -15.46
C HIS A 403 -2.18 -6.33 -16.59
N LYS A 404 -3.40 -6.66 -17.02
CA LYS A 404 -3.66 -7.51 -18.18
C LYS A 404 -3.04 -6.91 -19.45
N ALA A 405 -3.32 -5.65 -19.73
CA ALA A 405 -2.83 -4.98 -20.96
C ALA A 405 -1.29 -4.90 -20.99
N VAL A 406 -0.65 -4.59 -19.86
CA VAL A 406 0.82 -4.62 -19.73
C VAL A 406 1.36 -6.03 -19.90
N GLY A 407 0.72 -7.04 -19.29
CA GLY A 407 1.09 -8.45 -19.42
C GLY A 407 1.01 -8.94 -20.86
N GLU A 408 -0.07 -8.64 -21.57
CA GLU A 408 -0.27 -9.00 -22.98
C GLU A 408 0.80 -8.35 -23.90
N ALA A 409 1.13 -7.08 -23.67
CA ALA A 409 2.16 -6.40 -24.43
C ALA A 409 3.54 -7.02 -24.19
N VAL A 410 3.90 -7.30 -22.94
CA VAL A 410 5.19 -7.93 -22.60
C VAL A 410 5.25 -9.37 -23.12
N GLN A 411 4.17 -10.14 -23.03
CA GLN A 411 4.06 -11.48 -23.63
C GLN A 411 4.37 -11.44 -25.13
N GLN A 412 3.80 -10.46 -25.85
CA GLN A 412 4.05 -10.28 -27.28
C GLN A 412 5.52 -9.91 -27.55
N MET A 413 6.08 -8.96 -26.78
CA MET A 413 7.48 -8.54 -26.92
C MET A 413 8.45 -9.73 -26.71
N TRP A 414 8.22 -10.56 -25.73
CA TRP A 414 9.07 -11.74 -25.46
C TRP A 414 8.95 -12.79 -26.56
N ARG A 415 7.74 -13.01 -27.07
CA ARG A 415 7.53 -13.94 -28.19
C ARG A 415 8.22 -13.45 -29.47
N GLU A 416 8.06 -12.17 -29.83
CA GLU A 416 8.62 -11.61 -31.08
C GLU A 416 10.14 -11.43 -31.00
N ASN A 417 10.65 -10.95 -29.86
CA ASN A 417 12.05 -10.61 -29.71
C ASN A 417 12.94 -11.81 -29.34
N LEU A 418 12.40 -12.78 -28.60
CA LEU A 418 13.16 -13.87 -27.99
C LEU A 418 12.63 -15.26 -28.34
N GLY A 419 11.44 -15.40 -28.91
CA GLY A 419 10.78 -16.70 -29.11
C GLY A 419 10.32 -17.38 -27.82
N VAL A 420 10.24 -16.65 -26.70
CA VAL A 420 9.83 -17.20 -25.41
C VAL A 420 8.32 -17.17 -25.27
N GLU A 421 7.75 -18.31 -24.88
CA GLU A 421 6.31 -18.44 -24.59
C GLU A 421 6.02 -18.05 -23.14
N VAL A 422 5.01 -17.21 -22.95
CA VAL A 422 4.52 -16.83 -21.62
C VAL A 422 3.01 -17.07 -21.55
N ARG A 423 2.54 -17.56 -20.40
CA ARG A 423 1.12 -17.76 -20.09
C ARG A 423 0.72 -16.78 -19.01
N LEU A 424 -0.34 -16.02 -19.28
CA LEU A 424 -0.89 -15.06 -18.33
C LEU A 424 -1.95 -15.73 -17.48
N ALA A 425 -1.84 -15.63 -16.14
CA ALA A 425 -2.80 -16.18 -15.20
C ALA A 425 -3.33 -15.08 -14.27
N ASN A 426 -4.62 -14.77 -14.41
CA ASN A 426 -5.32 -13.81 -13.54
C ASN A 426 -5.72 -14.47 -12.23
N GLN A 427 -5.55 -13.76 -11.13
CA GLN A 427 -5.95 -14.18 -9.79
C GLN A 427 -6.71 -13.06 -9.06
N ASP A 428 -7.68 -13.44 -8.23
CA ASP A 428 -8.26 -12.55 -7.23
C ASP A 428 -7.20 -12.07 -6.23
N TRP A 429 -7.34 -10.85 -5.69
CA TRP A 429 -6.33 -10.21 -4.84
C TRP A 429 -5.85 -11.10 -3.68
N LYS A 430 -6.78 -11.73 -2.95
CA LYS A 430 -6.44 -12.59 -1.81
C LYS A 430 -5.66 -13.83 -2.24
N VAL A 431 -6.12 -14.48 -3.32
CA VAL A 431 -5.44 -15.65 -3.89
C VAL A 431 -4.06 -15.26 -4.41
N TYR A 432 -3.96 -14.10 -5.04
CA TYR A 432 -2.71 -13.57 -5.57
C TYR A 432 -1.68 -13.29 -4.45
N LEU A 433 -2.07 -12.68 -3.33
CA LEU A 433 -1.20 -12.47 -2.18
C LEU A 433 -0.74 -13.81 -1.58
N ASP A 434 -1.67 -14.74 -1.37
CA ASP A 434 -1.36 -16.07 -0.82
C ASP A 434 -0.40 -16.86 -1.73
N THR A 435 -0.60 -16.78 -3.06
CA THR A 435 0.30 -17.40 -4.05
C THR A 435 1.72 -16.82 -3.99
N GLN A 436 1.86 -15.50 -3.75
CA GLN A 436 3.18 -14.89 -3.59
C GLN A 436 3.85 -15.30 -2.29
N HIS A 437 3.14 -15.21 -1.16
CA HIS A 437 3.69 -15.56 0.16
C HIS A 437 4.06 -17.05 0.27
N THR A 438 3.37 -17.93 -0.45
CA THR A 438 3.71 -19.36 -0.53
C THR A 438 4.75 -19.67 -1.60
N HIS A 439 5.18 -18.68 -2.39
CA HIS A 439 6.15 -18.80 -3.48
C HIS A 439 5.73 -19.81 -4.56
N ASP A 440 4.42 -20.05 -4.74
CA ASP A 440 3.91 -21.01 -5.73
C ASP A 440 3.65 -20.35 -7.10
N TYR A 441 4.65 -19.69 -7.64
CA TYR A 441 4.62 -19.03 -8.95
C TYR A 441 6.01 -19.10 -9.60
N GLN A 442 6.09 -18.90 -10.93
CA GLN A 442 7.35 -18.68 -11.64
C GLN A 442 7.66 -17.18 -11.75
N MET A 443 6.73 -16.41 -12.26
CA MET A 443 6.82 -14.95 -12.36
C MET A 443 5.52 -14.32 -11.87
N ALA A 444 5.62 -13.24 -11.11
CA ALA A 444 4.47 -12.49 -10.62
C ALA A 444 4.59 -11.01 -10.99
N ARG A 445 3.49 -10.42 -11.43
CA ARG A 445 3.37 -8.95 -11.43
C ARG A 445 3.52 -8.48 -10.00
N ALA A 446 4.26 -7.43 -9.74
CA ALA A 446 4.31 -6.83 -8.43
C ALA A 446 4.50 -5.30 -8.51
N ALA A 447 4.35 -4.67 -7.38
CA ALA A 447 4.66 -3.27 -7.20
C ALA A 447 5.27 -3.06 -5.82
N TRP A 448 6.05 -2.01 -5.68
CA TRP A 448 6.46 -1.51 -4.39
C TRP A 448 6.14 -0.02 -4.31
N ILE A 449 5.28 0.34 -3.39
CA ILE A 449 5.00 1.72 -3.05
C ILE A 449 5.83 2.03 -1.82
N ALA A 450 6.54 3.14 -1.84
CA ALA A 450 7.41 3.51 -0.73
C ALA A 450 6.61 3.71 0.56
N ASP A 451 7.15 3.22 1.66
CA ASP A 451 6.59 3.39 2.99
C ASP A 451 7.04 4.72 3.65
N TYR A 452 8.12 5.29 3.13
CA TYR A 452 8.73 6.56 3.56
C TYR A 452 9.65 7.12 2.47
N GLU A 453 10.02 8.40 2.56
CA GLU A 453 10.80 9.09 1.53
C GLU A 453 12.33 8.94 1.74
N ASP A 454 12.85 7.73 1.58
CA ASP A 454 14.30 7.46 1.49
C ASP A 454 14.56 6.32 0.48
N PRO A 455 15.66 6.35 -0.31
CA PRO A 455 15.98 5.27 -1.26
C PRO A 455 16.10 3.89 -0.62
N HIS A 456 16.36 3.83 0.68
CA HIS A 456 16.44 2.60 1.46
C HIS A 456 15.22 1.71 1.26
N VAL A 457 14.01 2.31 1.20
CA VAL A 457 12.73 1.62 1.04
C VAL A 457 12.63 0.74 -0.22
N PHE A 458 13.37 1.08 -1.28
CA PHE A 458 13.42 0.29 -2.51
C PHE A 458 14.51 -0.79 -2.50
N LEU A 459 15.44 -0.72 -1.57
CA LEU A 459 16.61 -1.60 -1.50
C LEU A 459 16.52 -2.62 -0.37
N GLU A 460 16.00 -2.26 0.79
CA GLU A 460 15.96 -3.15 1.95
C GLU A 460 15.13 -4.42 1.75
N ILE A 461 14.09 -4.35 0.90
CA ILE A 461 13.17 -5.46 0.65
C ILE A 461 13.80 -6.65 -0.10
N TRP A 462 15.00 -6.49 -0.65
CA TRP A 462 15.69 -7.55 -1.40
C TRP A 462 16.75 -8.28 -0.58
N SER A 463 16.90 -7.98 0.71
CA SER A 463 17.78 -8.77 1.58
C SER A 463 17.27 -10.21 1.72
N SER A 464 18.19 -11.13 1.95
CA SER A 464 17.89 -12.58 1.94
C SER A 464 16.89 -13.00 3.02
N ASP A 465 16.74 -12.22 4.08
CA ASP A 465 15.89 -12.47 5.24
C ASP A 465 14.67 -11.54 5.33
N ASN A 466 14.44 -10.70 4.30
CA ASN A 466 13.31 -9.78 4.32
C ASN A 466 11.99 -10.50 3.99
N GLY A 467 10.96 -10.30 4.81
CA GLY A 467 9.66 -10.94 4.66
C GLY A 467 8.91 -10.58 3.37
N ASN A 468 9.29 -9.48 2.69
CA ASN A 468 8.72 -9.07 1.41
C ASN A 468 9.55 -9.51 0.20
N ASN A 469 10.67 -10.24 0.43
CA ASN A 469 11.48 -10.80 -0.65
C ASN A 469 10.89 -12.11 -1.18
N ASP A 470 9.76 -12.06 -1.82
CA ASP A 470 9.12 -13.26 -2.39
C ASP A 470 9.85 -13.83 -3.64
N THR A 471 11.00 -13.25 -4.06
CA THR A 471 11.78 -13.78 -5.18
C THR A 471 12.58 -15.02 -4.82
N LEU A 472 12.80 -15.27 -3.52
CA LEU A 472 13.74 -16.25 -2.98
C LEU A 472 15.19 -16.01 -3.44
N TRP A 473 15.50 -14.81 -3.94
CA TRP A 473 16.87 -14.41 -4.23
C TRP A 473 17.61 -14.13 -2.94
N ALA A 474 18.80 -14.73 -2.80
CA ALA A 474 19.66 -14.54 -1.67
C ALA A 474 21.07 -14.19 -2.14
N ASN A 475 21.64 -13.11 -1.59
CA ASN A 475 22.98 -12.66 -1.95
C ASN A 475 23.69 -12.06 -0.73
N ALA A 476 24.65 -12.82 -0.19
CA ALA A 476 25.40 -12.40 0.98
C ALA A 476 26.22 -11.10 0.81
N ALA A 477 26.58 -10.73 -0.45
CA ALA A 477 27.22 -9.44 -0.70
C ALA A 477 26.21 -8.30 -0.59
N TYR A 478 24.98 -8.51 -1.07
CA TYR A 478 23.89 -7.55 -0.94
C TYR A 478 23.53 -7.32 0.54
N ASP A 479 23.39 -8.40 1.32
CA ASP A 479 23.07 -8.34 2.74
C ASP A 479 24.13 -7.55 3.52
N ARG A 480 25.44 -7.78 3.21
CA ARG A 480 26.52 -7.01 3.82
C ARG A 480 26.48 -5.52 3.43
N LEU A 481 26.15 -5.20 2.18
CA LEU A 481 25.97 -3.81 1.76
C LEU A 481 24.83 -3.13 2.51
N LEU A 482 23.71 -3.83 2.67
CA LEU A 482 22.57 -3.29 3.45
C LEU A 482 22.99 -2.97 4.89
N GLN A 483 23.67 -3.89 5.59
CA GLN A 483 24.16 -3.63 6.94
C GLN A 483 25.17 -2.46 6.98
N SER A 484 26.04 -2.36 5.97
CA SER A 484 26.98 -1.24 5.86
C SER A 484 26.27 0.09 5.61
N ALA A 485 25.17 0.08 4.84
CA ALA A 485 24.37 1.27 4.59
C ALA A 485 23.67 1.78 5.86
N LEU A 486 23.13 0.86 6.69
CA LEU A 486 22.52 1.19 7.98
C LEU A 486 23.53 1.85 8.96
N ALA A 487 24.80 1.42 8.91
CA ALA A 487 25.87 1.93 9.76
C ALA A 487 26.67 3.10 9.11
N ALA A 488 26.26 3.60 7.95
CA ALA A 488 27.01 4.61 7.21
C ALA A 488 27.06 5.95 7.98
N PRO A 489 28.24 6.61 8.03
CA PRO A 489 28.44 7.82 8.83
C PRO A 489 27.79 9.08 8.23
N SER A 490 27.40 9.07 6.97
CA SER A 490 26.72 10.17 6.30
C SER A 490 25.79 9.69 5.19
N ARG A 491 24.89 10.56 4.76
CA ARG A 491 23.98 10.31 3.64
C ARG A 491 24.75 9.98 2.35
N GLU A 492 25.80 10.70 2.07
CA GLU A 492 26.63 10.52 0.87
C GLU A 492 27.31 9.15 0.88
N ALA A 493 27.89 8.74 2.01
CA ALA A 493 28.49 7.41 2.17
C ALA A 493 27.42 6.30 1.99
N ARG A 494 26.24 6.49 2.56
CA ARG A 494 25.11 5.58 2.41
C ARG A 494 24.66 5.47 0.95
N TYR A 495 24.58 6.59 0.23
CA TYR A 495 24.19 6.60 -1.19
C TYR A 495 25.21 5.90 -2.09
N GLU A 496 26.52 6.00 -1.80
CA GLU A 496 27.53 5.21 -2.52
C GLU A 496 27.36 3.69 -2.32
N ILE A 497 26.92 3.27 -1.13
CA ILE A 497 26.59 1.86 -0.89
C ILE A 497 25.34 1.46 -1.68
N TYR A 498 24.30 2.31 -1.71
CA TYR A 498 23.09 2.07 -2.50
C TYR A 498 23.37 1.94 -4.00
N GLN A 499 24.36 2.67 -4.55
CA GLN A 499 24.79 2.48 -5.94
C GLN A 499 25.31 1.07 -6.20
N GLN A 500 26.00 0.46 -5.24
CA GLN A 500 26.49 -0.92 -5.37
C GLN A 500 25.33 -1.92 -5.26
N MET A 501 24.34 -1.65 -4.40
CA MET A 501 23.14 -2.48 -4.25
C MET A 501 22.28 -2.45 -5.54
N ASP A 502 22.01 -1.26 -6.10
CA ASP A 502 21.32 -1.14 -7.39
C ASP A 502 22.08 -1.87 -8.52
N ALA A 503 23.40 -1.81 -8.53
CA ALA A 503 24.21 -2.51 -9.54
C ALA A 503 24.04 -4.04 -9.45
N LEU A 504 23.98 -4.61 -8.25
CA LEU A 504 23.69 -6.02 -8.04
C LEU A 504 22.28 -6.41 -8.52
N LEU A 505 21.26 -5.60 -8.20
CA LEU A 505 19.89 -5.85 -8.66
C LEU A 505 19.78 -5.80 -10.19
N VAL A 506 20.46 -4.87 -10.84
CA VAL A 506 20.49 -4.77 -12.31
C VAL A 506 21.23 -5.96 -12.94
N ASP A 507 22.33 -6.46 -12.31
CA ASP A 507 23.08 -7.60 -12.84
C ASP A 507 22.36 -8.93 -12.62
N GLU A 508 21.83 -9.16 -11.42
CA GLU A 508 21.18 -10.42 -11.03
C GLU A 508 19.73 -10.54 -11.52
N CYS A 509 19.06 -9.41 -11.76
CA CYS A 509 17.66 -9.31 -12.20
C CYS A 509 16.69 -10.24 -11.44
N PRO A 510 16.67 -10.26 -10.11
CA PRO A 510 15.64 -11.00 -9.38
C PRO A 510 14.25 -10.38 -9.62
N VAL A 511 14.24 -9.13 -10.02
CA VAL A 511 13.06 -8.38 -10.47
C VAL A 511 13.33 -7.65 -11.77
N ILE A 512 12.28 -7.49 -12.57
CA ILE A 512 12.31 -6.81 -13.87
C ILE A 512 11.52 -5.51 -13.74
N PRO A 513 12.16 -4.35 -13.53
CA PRO A 513 11.50 -3.06 -13.45
C PRO A 513 10.83 -2.71 -14.79
N ILE A 514 9.62 -2.16 -14.74
CA ILE A 514 8.82 -1.80 -15.91
C ILE A 514 8.57 -0.29 -15.97
N TYR A 515 7.94 0.29 -14.94
CA TYR A 515 7.70 1.74 -14.87
C TYR A 515 7.64 2.23 -13.43
N TYR A 516 7.90 3.53 -13.25
CA TYR A 516 7.62 4.24 -12.02
C TYR A 516 6.21 4.82 -12.07
N TYR A 517 5.51 4.73 -10.95
CA TYR A 517 4.12 5.13 -10.86
C TYR A 517 3.89 6.64 -10.92
N THR A 518 2.74 7.00 -11.39
CA THR A 518 1.96 8.19 -11.04
C THR A 518 0.61 7.70 -10.51
N HIS A 519 -0.03 8.47 -9.64
CA HIS A 519 -1.40 8.19 -9.23
C HIS A 519 -2.37 8.96 -10.12
N VAL A 520 -3.26 8.23 -10.80
CA VAL A 520 -4.26 8.80 -11.69
C VAL A 520 -5.64 8.45 -11.16
N SER A 521 -6.39 9.47 -10.72
CA SER A 521 -7.70 9.29 -10.10
C SER A 521 -8.71 10.34 -10.57
N ALA A 522 -9.98 10.07 -10.31
CA ALA A 522 -11.04 11.07 -10.37
C ALA A 522 -11.53 11.38 -8.95
N ARG A 523 -11.61 12.66 -8.61
CA ARG A 523 -12.05 13.13 -7.30
C ARG A 523 -13.12 14.21 -7.45
N SER A 524 -14.23 14.06 -6.76
CA SER A 524 -15.30 15.05 -6.73
C SER A 524 -14.79 16.37 -6.17
N THR A 525 -15.17 17.50 -6.79
CA THR A 525 -14.85 18.84 -6.30
C THR A 525 -15.41 19.14 -4.89
N LYS A 526 -16.33 18.30 -4.40
CA LYS A 526 -16.84 18.37 -3.03
C LYS A 526 -15.84 17.88 -1.98
N VAL A 527 -14.90 17.02 -2.35
CA VAL A 527 -13.89 16.49 -1.44
C VAL A 527 -12.83 17.56 -1.20
N GLN A 528 -12.67 17.95 0.05
CA GLN A 528 -11.74 18.97 0.50
C GLN A 528 -10.78 18.38 1.54
N GLY A 529 -9.58 19.00 1.71
CA GLY A 529 -8.56 18.50 2.64
C GLY A 529 -7.83 17.25 2.14
N TRP A 530 -7.99 16.93 0.87
CA TRP A 530 -7.30 15.84 0.17
C TRP A 530 -6.15 16.44 -0.64
N PHE A 531 -4.95 16.42 -0.09
CA PHE A 531 -3.77 16.98 -0.72
C PHE A 531 -2.99 15.90 -1.47
N PRO A 532 -2.35 16.21 -2.62
CA PRO A 532 -1.47 15.27 -3.30
C PRO A 532 -0.23 15.02 -2.44
N THR A 533 0.10 13.76 -2.21
CA THR A 533 1.29 13.35 -1.46
C THR A 533 2.06 12.27 -2.22
N LEU A 534 3.37 12.18 -2.00
CA LEU A 534 4.22 11.19 -2.68
C LEU A 534 3.88 9.74 -2.36
N LEU A 535 3.27 9.48 -1.20
CA LEU A 535 2.91 8.14 -0.74
C LEU A 535 1.41 7.82 -0.91
N ASP A 536 0.63 8.73 -1.52
CA ASP A 536 -0.85 8.63 -1.60
C ASP A 536 -1.52 8.45 -0.23
N LEU A 537 -0.91 9.02 0.81
CA LEU A 537 -1.46 9.03 2.16
C LEU A 537 -2.30 10.29 2.38
N HIS A 538 -3.53 10.09 2.78
CA HIS A 538 -4.50 11.18 3.01
C HIS A 538 -5.10 11.02 4.40
N PRO A 539 -4.53 11.66 5.45
CA PRO A 539 -5.05 11.53 6.81
C PRO A 539 -6.51 11.99 6.89
N TYR A 540 -7.44 11.04 6.97
CA TYR A 540 -8.89 11.28 6.84
C TYR A 540 -9.47 12.22 7.88
N LYS A 541 -8.78 12.46 9.00
CA LYS A 541 -9.21 13.45 9.99
C LYS A 541 -9.29 14.89 9.45
N TYR A 542 -8.52 15.18 8.38
CA TYR A 542 -8.50 16.48 7.72
C TYR A 542 -9.44 16.57 6.51
N VAL A 543 -9.97 15.42 6.05
CA VAL A 543 -10.84 15.36 4.87
C VAL A 543 -12.28 15.72 5.25
N TRP A 544 -12.95 16.47 4.37
CA TRP A 544 -14.34 16.86 4.54
C TRP A 544 -15.05 17.06 3.22
N LEU A 545 -16.39 17.05 3.24
CA LEU A 545 -17.21 17.28 2.06
C LEU A 545 -17.82 18.67 2.11
N GLN A 546 -17.62 19.44 1.04
CA GLN A 546 -18.33 20.70 0.85
C GLN A 546 -19.80 20.41 0.49
N PRO A 547 -20.77 21.11 1.08
CA PRO A 547 -22.20 20.91 0.81
C PRO A 547 -22.62 21.05 -0.65
#